data_21ce7f04734c16b2a40e83058abfb779
#
_entry.id   21ce7f04734c16b2a40e83058abfb779
#
_cell.length_a   1.000
_cell.length_b   1.000
_cell.length_c   1.000
_cell.angle_alpha   90.00
_cell.angle_beta   90.00
_cell.angle_gamma   90.00
#
_symmetry.space_group_name_H-M   'P 1'
#
loop_
_entity.id
_entity.type
_entity.pdbx_description
1 polymer ?
#
loop_
_entity_poly.entity_id
_entity_poly.type
_entity_poly.pdbx_seq_one_letter_code
_entity_poly.pdbx_strand_id
1 'polypeptide(L)'
;MKDKRLLVYYDNGEKIVCEEKFEFYSEETNKNYIVYADTKEDENGYIRVSANIFEEVDASKVKDGNLATIIDYDANGNQTSKVIKTYPITTEREWKVIEATIEALQK
;
A
#
# COMPACT_ATOMS: atom_id res chain seq x y z
N MET A 1 -1.20 15.14 -16.89
CA MET A 1 -0.55 14.00 -16.21
C MET A 1 -1.34 13.68 -14.94
N LYS A 2 -1.74 12.42 -14.77
CA LYS A 2 -2.44 12.04 -13.55
C LYS A 2 -1.47 11.98 -12.39
N ASP A 3 -1.88 12.58 -11.28
CA ASP A 3 -1.11 12.47 -10.06
C ASP A 3 -1.20 11.02 -9.56
N LYS A 4 -0.08 10.51 -9.08
CA LYS A 4 0.00 9.14 -8.60
C LYS A 4 -0.53 9.06 -7.18
N ARG A 5 -1.15 7.93 -6.85
CA ARG A 5 -1.55 7.68 -5.47
C ARG A 5 -0.31 7.37 -4.65
N LEU A 6 -0.25 7.93 -3.46
CA LEU A 6 0.89 7.77 -2.57
C LEU A 6 0.46 7.06 -1.29
N LEU A 7 1.38 6.26 -0.75
CA LEU A 7 1.21 5.66 0.57
C LEU A 7 2.31 6.23 1.45
N VAL A 8 1.92 6.86 2.55
CA VAL A 8 2.85 7.53 3.46
C VAL A 8 2.75 6.91 4.84
N TYR A 9 3.88 6.56 5.42
CA TYR A 9 3.92 6.08 6.79
C TYR A 9 5.18 6.59 7.49
N TYR A 10 5.26 6.37 8.79
CA TYR A 10 6.42 6.78 9.59
C TYR A 10 7.10 5.56 10.18
N ASP A 11 8.42 5.54 10.08
CA ASP A 11 9.25 4.49 10.65
C ASP A 11 10.33 5.15 11.50
N ASN A 12 10.27 4.89 12.82
CA ASN A 12 11.18 5.51 13.79
C ASN A 12 11.23 7.04 13.67
N GLY A 13 10.07 7.65 13.41
CA GLY A 13 9.95 9.09 13.26
C GLY A 13 10.32 9.62 11.88
N GLU A 14 10.80 8.77 10.99
CA GLU A 14 11.13 9.15 9.62
C GLU A 14 9.93 8.96 8.70
N LYS A 15 9.62 9.99 7.92
CA LYS A 15 8.53 9.93 6.95
C LYS A 15 8.96 9.16 5.71
N ILE A 16 8.23 8.10 5.41
CA ILE A 16 8.48 7.26 4.22
C ILE A 16 7.34 7.48 3.24
N VAL A 17 7.68 7.82 2.01
CA VAL A 17 6.70 8.04 0.94
C VAL A 17 6.90 6.98 -0.13
N CYS A 18 5.82 6.26 -0.44
CA CYS A 18 5.84 5.22 -1.47
C CYS A 18 4.77 5.52 -2.51
N GLU A 19 4.93 4.94 -3.70
CA GLU A 19 3.92 5.00 -4.74
C GLU A 19 3.01 3.79 -4.61
N GLU A 20 1.70 4.01 -4.45
CA GLU A 20 0.75 2.91 -4.42
C GLU A 20 0.57 2.37 -5.85
N LYS A 21 0.76 1.08 -6.02
CA LYS A 21 0.59 0.45 -7.32
C LYS A 21 -0.85 0.02 -7.54
N PHE A 22 -1.41 -0.73 -6.59
CA PHE A 22 -2.81 -1.14 -6.65
C PHE A 22 -3.27 -1.73 -5.31
N GLU A 23 -4.61 -1.84 -5.18
CA GLU A 23 -5.25 -2.52 -4.06
C GLU A 23 -6.15 -3.61 -4.65
N PHE A 24 -6.31 -4.70 -3.93
CA PHE A 24 -7.25 -5.73 -4.34
C PHE A 24 -7.79 -6.50 -3.15
N TYR A 25 -8.98 -7.09 -3.35
CA TYR A 25 -9.61 -7.96 -2.36
C TYR A 25 -9.48 -9.41 -2.84
N SER A 26 -9.07 -10.32 -1.95
CA SER A 26 -9.00 -11.74 -2.25
C SER A 26 -10.16 -12.48 -1.61
N GLU A 27 -10.98 -13.11 -2.42
CA GLU A 27 -12.08 -13.96 -1.91
C GLU A 27 -11.54 -15.21 -1.23
N GLU A 28 -10.37 -15.66 -1.65
CA GLU A 28 -9.72 -16.85 -1.09
C GLU A 28 -9.32 -16.67 0.36
N THR A 29 -8.84 -15.48 0.71
CA THR A 29 -8.39 -15.18 2.07
C THR A 29 -9.32 -14.25 2.84
N ASN A 30 -10.30 -13.65 2.14
CA ASN A 30 -11.22 -12.65 2.69
C ASN A 30 -10.51 -11.44 3.27
N LYS A 31 -9.46 -11.00 2.58
CA LYS A 31 -8.65 -9.86 3.03
C LYS A 31 -8.36 -8.89 1.89
N ASN A 32 -8.15 -7.65 2.25
CA ASN A 32 -7.71 -6.62 1.32
C ASN A 32 -6.20 -6.50 1.37
N TYR A 33 -5.59 -6.34 0.20
CA TYR A 33 -4.14 -6.19 0.07
C TYR A 33 -3.80 -4.91 -0.67
N ILE A 34 -2.69 -4.31 -0.28
CA ILE A 34 -2.15 -3.13 -0.96
C ILE A 34 -0.72 -3.43 -1.38
N VAL A 35 -0.41 -3.06 -2.63
CA VAL A 35 0.93 -3.21 -3.20
C VAL A 35 1.47 -1.82 -3.48
N TYR A 36 2.67 -1.56 -3.03
CA TYR A 36 3.30 -0.25 -3.18
C TYR A 36 4.80 -0.40 -3.41
N ALA A 37 5.41 0.64 -3.94
CA ALA A 37 6.82 0.63 -4.29
C ALA A 37 7.52 1.87 -3.76
N ASP A 38 8.81 1.73 -3.46
CA ASP A 38 9.63 2.87 -3.08
C ASP A 38 9.69 3.87 -4.23
N THR A 39 9.83 5.15 -3.90
CA THR A 39 9.94 6.20 -4.90
C THR A 39 11.36 6.37 -5.43
N LYS A 40 12.32 5.71 -4.81
CA LYS A 40 13.74 5.79 -5.19
C LYS A 40 14.31 4.40 -5.47
N GLU A 41 15.23 4.36 -6.42
CA GLU A 41 15.97 3.14 -6.71
C GLU A 41 17.02 2.89 -5.63
N ASP A 42 17.35 1.61 -5.41
CA ASP A 42 18.43 1.24 -4.51
C ASP A 42 19.79 1.38 -5.24
N GLU A 43 20.86 0.99 -4.57
CA GLU A 43 22.23 1.10 -5.12
C GLU A 43 22.43 0.34 -6.43
N ASN A 44 21.60 -0.68 -6.67
CA ASN A 44 21.70 -1.51 -7.87
C ASN A 44 20.71 -1.11 -8.95
N GLY A 45 19.97 -0.02 -8.75
CA GLY A 45 18.97 0.45 -9.72
C GLY A 45 17.64 -0.25 -9.63
N TYR A 46 17.36 -0.99 -8.56
CA TYR A 46 16.10 -1.68 -8.37
C TYR A 46 15.16 -0.89 -7.49
N ILE A 47 13.88 -0.95 -7.80
CA ILE A 47 12.82 -0.36 -6.98
C ILE A 47 12.21 -1.47 -6.13
N ARG A 48 12.20 -1.26 -4.82
CA ARG A 48 11.63 -2.22 -3.89
C ARG A 48 10.10 -2.16 -3.94
N VAL A 49 9.48 -3.31 -4.14
CA VAL A 49 8.02 -3.46 -4.14
C VAL A 49 7.63 -4.21 -2.88
N SER A 50 6.62 -3.71 -2.19
CA SER A 50 6.15 -4.28 -0.94
C SER A 50 4.64 -4.52 -0.99
N ALA A 51 4.15 -5.40 -0.13
CA ALA A 51 2.72 -5.67 -0.01
C ALA A 51 2.35 -5.90 1.44
N ASN A 52 1.12 -5.48 1.78
CA ASN A 52 0.57 -5.68 3.11
C ASN A 52 -0.92 -5.98 3.02
N ILE A 53 -1.44 -6.62 4.07
CA ILE A 53 -2.87 -6.67 4.31
C ILE A 53 -3.24 -5.30 4.88
N PHE A 54 -4.42 -4.78 4.53
CA PHE A 54 -4.84 -3.50 5.09
C PHE A 54 -6.34 -3.45 5.35
N GLU A 55 -6.73 -2.51 6.22
CA GLU A 55 -8.12 -2.15 6.41
C GLU A 55 -8.22 -0.64 6.63
N GLU A 56 -9.30 -0.03 6.16
CA GLU A 56 -9.54 1.39 6.43
C GLU A 56 -9.96 1.55 7.88
N VAL A 57 -9.40 2.56 8.53
CA VAL A 57 -9.68 2.83 9.95
C VAL A 57 -9.93 4.32 10.15
N ASP A 58 -10.61 4.62 11.24
CA ASP A 58 -10.78 6.00 11.68
C ASP A 58 -9.58 6.35 12.58
N ALA A 59 -8.73 7.27 12.12
CA ALA A 59 -7.52 7.64 12.83
C ALA A 59 -7.79 8.14 14.24
N SER A 60 -8.97 8.71 14.48
CA SER A 60 -9.34 9.20 15.82
C SER A 60 -9.62 8.07 16.81
N LYS A 61 -9.88 6.87 16.32
CA LYS A 61 -10.24 5.71 17.13
C LYS A 61 -9.13 4.69 17.29
N VAL A 62 -8.09 4.78 16.46
CA VAL A 62 -6.99 3.81 16.47
C VAL A 62 -5.72 4.52 16.92
N LYS A 63 -5.16 4.07 18.04
CA LYS A 63 -3.96 4.68 18.62
C LYS A 63 -2.71 3.83 18.38
N ASP A 64 -2.88 2.55 18.19
CA ASP A 64 -1.75 1.60 18.07
C ASP A 64 -1.79 0.86 16.74
N GLY A 65 -0.63 0.39 16.34
CA GLY A 65 -0.46 -0.43 15.16
C GLY A 65 0.25 0.34 14.04
N ASN A 66 0.44 -0.35 12.94
CA ASN A 66 1.11 0.24 11.78
C ASN A 66 0.09 0.99 10.93
N LEU A 67 0.10 2.30 11.05
CA LEU A 67 -0.81 3.17 10.30
C LEU A 67 -0.10 3.78 9.11
N ALA A 68 -0.84 3.90 8.02
CA ALA A 68 -0.36 4.58 6.82
C ALA A 68 -1.48 5.47 6.29
N THR A 69 -1.10 6.48 5.53
CA THR A 69 -2.06 7.38 4.89
C THR A 69 -1.95 7.21 3.38
N ILE A 70 -3.10 6.99 2.74
CA ILE A 70 -3.15 6.93 1.28
C ILE A 70 -3.60 8.30 0.80
N ILE A 71 -2.80 8.91 -0.06
CA ILE A 71 -3.08 10.22 -0.66
C ILE A 71 -3.47 10.01 -2.10
N ASP A 72 -4.62 10.53 -2.47
CA ASP A 72 -5.16 10.39 -3.82
C ASP A 72 -5.71 11.75 -4.26
N TYR A 73 -6.15 11.83 -5.49
CA TYR A 73 -6.72 13.05 -6.07
C TYR A 73 -8.04 12.71 -6.75
N ASP A 74 -9.05 13.54 -6.52
CA ASP A 74 -10.36 13.33 -7.16
C ASP A 74 -10.35 13.84 -8.61
N ALA A 75 -11.50 13.71 -9.28
CA ALA A 75 -11.63 14.11 -10.68
C ALA A 75 -11.36 15.61 -10.91
N ASN A 76 -11.49 16.43 -9.87
CA ASN A 76 -11.24 17.86 -9.93
C ASN A 76 -9.82 18.25 -9.51
N GLY A 77 -8.97 17.26 -9.22
CA GLY A 77 -7.61 17.49 -8.78
C GLY A 77 -7.46 17.81 -7.30
N ASN A 78 -8.53 17.70 -6.52
CA ASN A 78 -8.48 17.94 -5.08
C ASN A 78 -7.88 16.74 -4.36
N GLN A 79 -6.97 17.02 -3.45
CA GLN A 79 -6.32 15.96 -2.66
C GLN A 79 -7.32 15.34 -1.68
N THR A 80 -7.33 14.01 -1.66
CA THR A 80 -8.10 13.23 -0.68
C THR A 80 -7.12 12.35 0.08
N SER A 81 -7.50 11.97 1.29
CA SER A 81 -6.67 11.06 2.08
C SER A 81 -7.54 10.10 2.89
N LYS A 82 -7.02 8.91 3.12
CA LYS A 82 -7.64 7.94 4.01
C LYS A 82 -6.55 7.27 4.83
N VAL A 83 -6.89 6.91 6.06
CA VAL A 83 -5.96 6.23 6.95
C VAL A 83 -6.26 4.74 6.92
N ILE A 84 -5.23 3.95 6.80
CA ILE A 84 -5.33 2.49 6.82
C ILE A 84 -4.45 1.93 7.92
N LYS A 85 -4.84 0.77 8.43
CA LYS A 85 -4.01 -0.02 9.31
C LYS A 85 -3.46 -1.19 8.49
N THR A 86 -2.16 -1.38 8.55
CA THR A 86 -1.49 -2.42 7.76
C THR A 86 -1.05 -3.58 8.65
N TYR A 87 -1.04 -4.76 8.06
CA TYR A 87 -0.65 -5.99 8.74
C TYR A 87 0.36 -6.73 7.87
N PRO A 88 1.34 -7.40 8.49
CA PRO A 88 2.31 -8.16 7.72
C PRO A 88 1.65 -9.41 7.11
N ILE A 89 2.13 -9.79 5.94
CA ILE A 89 1.71 -11.02 5.29
C ILE A 89 2.60 -12.14 5.83
N THR A 90 2.00 -13.12 6.48
CA THR A 90 2.75 -14.14 7.20
C THR A 90 2.63 -15.55 6.60
N THR A 91 1.76 -15.75 5.62
CA THR A 91 1.54 -17.07 5.03
C THR A 91 2.01 -17.14 3.59
N GLU A 92 2.55 -18.28 3.22
CA GLU A 92 2.99 -18.54 1.85
C GLU A 92 1.82 -18.51 0.87
N ARG A 93 0.67 -18.99 1.30
CA ARG A 93 -0.56 -18.98 0.49
C ARG A 93 -0.93 -17.56 0.06
N GLU A 94 -0.84 -16.60 0.99
CA GLU A 94 -1.14 -15.21 0.69
C GLU A 94 -0.13 -14.62 -0.27
N TRP A 95 1.15 -14.93 -0.10
CA TRP A 95 2.19 -14.46 -1.01
C TRP A 95 1.99 -14.99 -2.43
N LYS A 96 1.53 -16.23 -2.57
CA LYS A 96 1.22 -16.79 -3.90
C LYS A 96 0.09 -16.04 -4.58
N VAL A 97 -0.95 -15.67 -3.82
CA VAL A 97 -2.06 -14.87 -4.35
C VAL A 97 -1.55 -13.51 -4.83
N ILE A 98 -0.71 -12.86 -4.03
CA ILE A 98 -0.16 -11.55 -4.37
C ILE A 98 0.73 -11.63 -5.61
N GLU A 99 1.63 -12.60 -5.67
CA GLU A 99 2.52 -12.78 -6.81
C GLU A 99 1.75 -13.04 -8.11
N ALA A 100 0.71 -13.87 -8.03
CA ALA A 100 -0.13 -14.16 -9.20
C ALA A 100 -0.87 -12.90 -9.67
N THR A 101 -1.34 -12.08 -8.72
CA THR A 101 -2.04 -10.83 -9.04
C THR A 101 -1.10 -9.82 -9.68
N ILE A 102 0.10 -9.66 -9.13
CA ILE A 102 1.12 -8.77 -9.70
C ILE A 102 1.46 -9.20 -11.12
N GLU A 103 1.68 -10.48 -11.32
CA GLU A 103 2.01 -11.03 -12.64
C GLU A 103 0.89 -10.77 -13.65
N ALA A 104 -0.36 -10.98 -13.24
CA ALA A 104 -1.52 -10.76 -14.11
C ALA A 104 -1.65 -9.28 -14.53
N LEU A 105 -1.30 -8.35 -13.64
CA LEU A 105 -1.41 -6.91 -13.91
C LEU A 105 -0.26 -6.36 -14.74
N GLN A 106 0.85 -7.08 -14.83
CA GLN A 106 2.01 -6.65 -15.60
C GLN A 106 1.95 -7.07 -17.07
N LYS A 107 0.97 -7.86 -17.44
CA LYS A 107 0.81 -8.33 -18.83
C LYS A 107 -0.06 -7.41 -19.66
#